data_f51cab98c8f71705e6baae343ab8a5f9
#
_entry.id   f51cab98c8f71705e6baae343ab8a5f9
#
_cell.length_a   1.000
_cell.length_b   1.000
_cell.length_c   1.000
_cell.angle_alpha   90.00
_cell.angle_beta   90.00
_cell.angle_gamma   90.00
#
_symmetry.space_group_name_H-M   'P 1'
#
loop_
_entity.id
_entity.type
_entity.pdbx_description
1 polymer ?
#
loop_
_entity_poly.entity_id
_entity_poly.type
_entity_poly.pdbx_seq_one_letter_code
_entity_poly.pdbx_strand_id
1 'polypeptide(L)'
;RRITRERADEVRPYDLVILSSFGGPEGQEDVIPFLRNVTAGRGIPDERLEEVATHYRANGGISPINEQNRALLAALQQALAERGPHIPITWANRNWKPYVKDVLAEAYENGHRNVLVLATSAYPGYSSCRQYREDYGMAIEQLGLEGRVHVGKIRQFFDVPGFSRAFADGLKDGLATVSERLAARDSGSLNPRLRIMFCTHSVPTSAANEAGPRGIDYEGGSAYVEKHLQVARAVLSLVHDEAPQLLQNVEWELVYQSRSGPPSMPWLEPDVNDALEALPTPANPAEDGEAPVEGVVLVPLGFVSDHMEVKWDLDTEALDTCERLGMVAVRTPTPGTHPAYVESLRRLIEERVENGVSADLRPERESVLAPSASGQYGWFDECEPDCCKPGRGAPKPVIAEYAAGATGAESEEAPASRSGGCGSGGCCSH
;
A
#
# COMPACT_ATOMS: atom_id res chain seq x y z
N ARG A 1 18.16 -17.38 6.33
CA ARG A 1 18.43 -18.83 6.59
C ARG A 1 17.19 -19.59 6.19
N ARG A 2 17.34 -20.59 5.32
CA ARG A 2 16.28 -21.58 5.04
C ARG A 2 15.99 -22.35 6.33
N ILE A 3 14.73 -22.39 6.74
CA ILE A 3 14.27 -23.33 7.76
C ILE A 3 14.51 -24.72 7.16
N THR A 4 15.28 -25.54 7.84
CA THR A 4 15.58 -26.89 7.37
C THR A 4 14.30 -27.72 7.31
N ARG A 5 14.17 -28.59 6.32
CA ARG A 5 13.02 -29.44 5.99
C ARG A 5 12.44 -30.22 7.17
N GLU A 6 13.18 -30.40 8.25
CA GLU A 6 12.75 -31.16 9.45
C GLU A 6 11.76 -30.41 10.37
N ARG A 7 11.56 -29.08 10.17
CA ARG A 7 10.55 -28.30 10.91
C ARG A 7 9.29 -27.94 10.10
N ALA A 8 9.31 -28.27 8.80
CA ALA A 8 8.17 -28.01 7.91
C ALA A 8 6.96 -28.92 8.15
N ASP A 9 7.10 -29.99 8.92
CA ASP A 9 6.04 -30.97 9.12
C ASP A 9 5.00 -30.57 10.20
N GLU A 10 5.22 -29.48 10.94
CA GLU A 10 4.27 -28.99 11.93
C GLU A 10 3.55 -27.74 11.41
N VAL A 11 2.53 -27.99 10.56
CA VAL A 11 1.60 -26.94 10.13
C VAL A 11 0.83 -26.44 11.34
N ARG A 12 1.14 -25.21 11.78
CA ARG A 12 0.37 -24.55 12.85
C ARG A 12 -0.69 -23.68 12.20
N PRO A 13 -1.97 -23.82 12.58
CA PRO A 13 -3.01 -22.97 12.04
C PRO A 13 -2.85 -21.53 12.55
N TYR A 14 -3.19 -20.57 11.71
CA TYR A 14 -3.44 -19.22 12.17
C TYR A 14 -4.69 -19.19 13.05
N ASP A 15 -4.68 -18.37 14.09
CA ASP A 15 -5.75 -18.28 15.09
C ASP A 15 -6.39 -16.90 15.21
N LEU A 16 -5.83 -15.88 14.53
CA LEU A 16 -6.36 -14.53 14.46
C LEU A 16 -5.89 -13.84 13.17
N VAL A 17 -6.77 -13.08 12.55
CA VAL A 17 -6.41 -12.10 11.50
C VAL A 17 -6.45 -10.69 12.07
N ILE A 18 -5.45 -9.87 11.76
CA ILE A 18 -5.45 -8.44 12.07
C ILE A 18 -5.47 -7.65 10.77
N LEU A 19 -6.57 -6.92 10.53
CA LEU A 19 -6.65 -5.90 9.49
C LEU A 19 -5.81 -4.70 9.94
N SER A 20 -4.69 -4.44 9.27
CA SER A 20 -3.72 -3.44 9.69
C SER A 20 -3.71 -2.25 8.75
N SER A 21 -3.87 -1.05 9.28
CA SER A 21 -3.99 0.18 8.51
C SER A 21 -3.08 1.29 9.03
N PHE A 22 -3.08 2.40 8.31
CA PHE A 22 -2.33 3.60 8.67
C PHE A 22 -2.98 4.34 9.85
N GLY A 23 -4.31 4.39 9.89
CA GLY A 23 -5.09 5.15 10.84
C GLY A 23 -5.22 6.62 10.48
N GLY A 24 -6.13 7.31 11.15
CA GLY A 24 -6.37 8.73 10.96
C GLY A 24 -7.12 9.37 12.12
N PRO A 25 -7.12 10.71 12.21
CA PRO A 25 -7.84 11.43 13.24
C PRO A 25 -9.35 11.32 13.05
N GLU A 26 -10.09 11.35 14.15
CA GLU A 26 -11.56 11.25 14.17
C GLU A 26 -12.22 12.52 14.73
N GLY A 27 -11.46 13.59 14.96
CA GLY A 27 -11.93 14.89 15.42
C GLY A 27 -10.82 15.94 15.40
N GLN A 28 -11.19 17.20 15.60
CA GLN A 28 -10.25 18.33 15.56
C GLN A 28 -9.11 18.19 16.57
N GLU A 29 -9.43 17.66 17.77
CA GLU A 29 -8.48 17.43 18.85
C GLU A 29 -7.45 16.34 18.52
N ASP A 30 -7.76 15.43 17.62
CA ASP A 30 -6.90 14.31 17.23
C ASP A 30 -5.83 14.71 16.21
N VAL A 31 -6.04 15.80 15.47
CA VAL A 31 -5.23 16.14 14.27
C VAL A 31 -3.75 16.30 14.61
N ILE A 32 -3.41 17.17 15.56
CA ILE A 32 -2.00 17.40 15.93
C ILE A 32 -1.37 16.18 16.60
N PRO A 33 -2.00 15.49 17.58
CA PRO A 33 -1.47 14.24 18.11
C PRO A 33 -1.22 13.17 17.05
N PHE A 34 -2.15 13.02 16.10
CA PHE A 34 -1.98 12.10 14.97
C PHE A 34 -0.77 12.47 14.09
N LEU A 35 -0.65 13.75 13.69
CA LEU A 35 0.46 14.21 12.87
C LEU A 35 1.82 14.05 13.59
N ARG A 36 1.87 14.22 14.91
CA ARG A 36 3.07 13.92 15.69
C ARG A 36 3.44 12.44 15.65
N ASN A 37 2.46 11.53 15.71
CA ASN A 37 2.71 10.09 15.53
C ASN A 37 3.27 9.78 14.16
N VAL A 38 2.66 10.33 13.08
CA VAL A 38 3.11 10.12 11.70
C VAL A 38 4.54 10.60 11.46
N THR A 39 4.93 11.70 12.10
CA THR A 39 6.22 12.35 11.91
C THR A 39 7.25 12.03 13.01
N ALA A 40 6.92 11.12 13.91
CA ALA A 40 7.77 10.75 15.03
C ALA A 40 9.19 10.36 14.56
N GLY A 41 10.20 10.91 15.20
CA GLY A 41 11.61 10.68 14.89
C GLY A 41 12.15 11.42 13.66
N ARG A 42 11.32 12.23 12.98
CA ARG A 42 11.75 13.00 11.78
C ARG A 42 12.19 14.44 12.10
N GLY A 43 11.98 14.91 13.33
CA GLY A 43 12.36 16.26 13.75
C GLY A 43 11.56 17.37 13.05
N ILE A 44 10.30 17.10 12.69
CA ILE A 44 9.43 18.08 12.02
C ILE A 44 8.94 19.11 13.06
N PRO A 45 9.14 20.44 12.81
CA PRO A 45 8.66 21.48 13.71
C PRO A 45 7.14 21.52 13.81
N ASP A 46 6.60 21.96 14.96
CA ASP A 46 5.15 22.07 15.17
C ASP A 46 4.48 23.05 14.17
N GLU A 47 5.16 24.11 13.75
CA GLU A 47 4.66 25.05 12.73
C GLU A 47 4.37 24.34 11.40
N ARG A 48 5.21 23.38 11.02
CA ARG A 48 4.97 22.57 9.81
C ARG A 48 3.81 21.60 9.97
N LEU A 49 3.62 21.05 11.17
CA LEU A 49 2.46 20.24 11.49
C LEU A 49 1.17 21.06 11.41
N GLU A 50 1.18 22.30 11.86
CA GLU A 50 0.02 23.19 11.76
C GLU A 50 -0.36 23.51 10.30
N GLU A 51 0.60 23.66 9.41
CA GLU A 51 0.33 23.82 7.98
C GLU A 51 -0.41 22.61 7.41
N VAL A 52 0.07 21.41 7.68
CA VAL A 52 -0.58 20.16 7.25
C VAL A 52 -1.94 19.98 7.93
N ALA A 53 -2.06 20.37 9.20
CA ALA A 53 -3.31 20.29 9.95
C ALA A 53 -4.45 21.12 9.34
N THR A 54 -4.13 22.18 8.56
CA THR A 54 -5.16 22.98 7.88
C THR A 54 -6.01 22.13 6.93
N HIS A 55 -5.40 21.16 6.23
CA HIS A 55 -6.10 20.26 5.33
C HIS A 55 -7.11 19.36 6.08
N TYR A 56 -6.67 18.81 7.23
CA TYR A 56 -7.55 18.02 8.10
C TYR A 56 -8.67 18.87 8.70
N ARG A 57 -8.35 20.07 9.19
CA ARG A 57 -9.33 20.98 9.79
C ARG A 57 -10.38 21.46 8.80
N ALA A 58 -9.99 21.71 7.55
CA ALA A 58 -10.92 22.05 6.47
C ALA A 58 -11.96 20.93 6.22
N ASN A 59 -11.63 19.69 6.57
CA ASN A 59 -12.51 18.52 6.49
C ASN A 59 -13.08 18.09 7.86
N GLY A 60 -13.22 19.01 8.79
CA GLY A 60 -13.76 18.75 10.13
C GLY A 60 -12.83 18.04 11.10
N GLY A 61 -11.54 17.92 10.76
CA GLY A 61 -10.54 17.18 11.56
C GLY A 61 -10.66 15.66 11.43
N ILE A 62 -11.45 15.16 10.49
CA ILE A 62 -11.75 13.75 10.33
C ILE A 62 -11.14 13.22 9.03
N SER A 63 -10.32 12.17 9.13
CA SER A 63 -9.96 11.35 7.98
C SER A 63 -10.98 10.22 7.81
N PRO A 64 -11.48 9.95 6.61
CA PRO A 64 -12.45 8.88 6.41
C PRO A 64 -11.88 7.47 6.58
N ILE A 65 -10.57 7.32 6.72
CA ILE A 65 -9.87 6.03 6.72
C ILE A 65 -10.34 5.08 7.84
N ASN A 66 -10.55 5.58 9.06
CA ASN A 66 -10.98 4.72 10.18
C ASN A 66 -12.39 4.19 9.98
N GLU A 67 -13.32 5.03 9.53
CA GLU A 67 -14.70 4.62 9.23
C GLU A 67 -14.72 3.58 8.09
N GLN A 68 -13.98 3.82 7.03
CA GLN A 68 -13.88 2.88 5.91
C GLN A 68 -13.21 1.55 6.32
N ASN A 69 -12.24 1.58 7.21
CA ASN A 69 -11.65 0.35 7.75
C ASN A 69 -12.61 -0.41 8.66
N ARG A 70 -13.43 0.27 9.46
CA ARG A 70 -14.51 -0.38 10.22
C ARG A 70 -15.54 -1.05 9.30
N ALA A 71 -15.90 -0.38 8.20
CA ALA A 71 -16.80 -0.94 7.20
C ALA A 71 -16.18 -2.17 6.51
N LEU A 72 -14.90 -2.10 6.14
CA LEU A 72 -14.17 -3.22 5.55
C LEU A 72 -14.05 -4.39 6.55
N LEU A 73 -13.74 -4.10 7.80
CA LEU A 73 -13.70 -5.09 8.87
C LEU A 73 -15.05 -5.82 9.00
N ALA A 74 -16.15 -5.09 9.06
CA ALA A 74 -17.49 -5.67 9.15
C ALA A 74 -17.83 -6.54 7.93
N ALA A 75 -17.48 -6.09 6.72
CA ALA A 75 -17.68 -6.86 5.49
C ALA A 75 -16.85 -8.15 5.46
N LEU A 76 -15.60 -8.10 5.94
CA LEU A 76 -14.75 -9.29 6.06
C LEU A 76 -15.25 -10.24 7.15
N GLN A 77 -15.69 -9.73 8.30
CA GLN A 77 -16.29 -10.55 9.36
C GLN A 77 -17.52 -11.31 8.83
N GLN A 78 -18.39 -10.63 8.10
CA GLN A 78 -19.55 -11.26 7.47
C GLN A 78 -19.13 -12.32 6.45
N ALA A 79 -18.22 -12.00 5.53
CA ALA A 79 -17.75 -12.92 4.51
C ALA A 79 -17.09 -14.17 5.08
N LEU A 80 -16.26 -14.01 6.13
CA LEU A 80 -15.63 -15.11 6.84
C LEU A 80 -16.66 -15.98 7.60
N ALA A 81 -17.67 -15.37 8.22
CA ALA A 81 -18.73 -16.10 8.89
C ALA A 81 -19.61 -16.93 7.93
N GLU A 82 -19.90 -16.39 6.75
CA GLU A 82 -20.76 -17.04 5.77
C GLU A 82 -20.05 -18.11 4.94
N ARG A 83 -18.80 -17.89 4.58
CA ARG A 83 -18.07 -18.72 3.60
C ARG A 83 -16.75 -19.29 4.11
N GLY A 84 -16.32 -18.92 5.33
CA GLY A 84 -15.03 -19.32 5.90
C GLY A 84 -13.82 -18.62 5.22
N PRO A 85 -12.61 -18.92 5.69
CA PRO A 85 -12.35 -19.77 6.87
C PRO A 85 -12.89 -19.13 8.15
N HIS A 86 -13.33 -19.96 9.09
CA HIS A 86 -13.88 -19.50 10.38
C HIS A 86 -12.74 -19.12 11.32
N ILE A 87 -12.23 -17.90 11.14
CA ILE A 87 -11.16 -17.31 11.93
C ILE A 87 -11.58 -15.90 12.39
N PRO A 88 -11.31 -15.53 13.66
CA PRO A 88 -11.61 -14.19 14.13
C PRO A 88 -10.74 -13.16 13.42
N ILE A 89 -11.29 -11.99 13.19
CA ILE A 89 -10.58 -10.84 12.61
C ILE A 89 -10.82 -9.60 13.47
N THR A 90 -9.76 -8.86 13.72
CA THR A 90 -9.78 -7.55 14.41
C THR A 90 -9.02 -6.51 13.58
N TRP A 91 -8.91 -5.31 14.10
CA TRP A 91 -8.34 -4.15 13.40
C TRP A 91 -7.30 -3.44 14.25
N ALA A 92 -6.22 -2.98 13.62
CA ALA A 92 -5.15 -2.20 14.23
C ALA A 92 -4.63 -1.11 13.29
N ASN A 93 -4.14 -0.03 13.87
CA ASN A 93 -3.54 1.09 13.15
C ASN A 93 -2.10 1.36 13.58
N ARG A 94 -1.31 1.86 12.65
CA ARG A 94 0.06 2.32 12.91
C ARG A 94 0.09 3.62 13.71
N ASN A 95 -0.66 4.61 13.28
CA ASN A 95 -0.48 6.00 13.73
C ASN A 95 -1.62 6.52 14.61
N TRP A 96 -2.67 5.73 14.81
CA TRP A 96 -3.80 6.09 15.67
C TRP A 96 -4.42 4.85 16.31
N LYS A 97 -5.31 5.08 17.25
CA LYS A 97 -6.03 4.00 17.96
C LYS A 97 -6.94 3.21 16.98
N PRO A 98 -7.08 1.88 17.18
CA PRO A 98 -6.32 1.04 18.10
C PRO A 98 -4.90 0.77 17.56
N TYR A 99 -3.89 0.94 18.41
CA TYR A 99 -2.49 0.77 18.00
C TYR A 99 -2.10 -0.70 17.84
N VAL A 100 -1.25 -1.00 16.86
CA VAL A 100 -0.73 -2.36 16.58
C VAL A 100 -0.20 -3.03 17.85
N LYS A 101 0.61 -2.33 18.63
CA LYS A 101 1.19 -2.87 19.87
C LYS A 101 0.12 -3.30 20.87
N ASP A 102 -0.90 -2.47 21.08
CA ASP A 102 -1.96 -2.73 22.06
C ASP A 102 -2.83 -3.92 21.60
N VAL A 103 -3.18 -3.96 20.31
CA VAL A 103 -3.96 -5.06 19.73
C VAL A 103 -3.20 -6.38 19.78
N LEU A 104 -1.89 -6.37 19.51
CA LEU A 104 -1.07 -7.58 19.60
C LEU A 104 -0.92 -8.07 21.06
N ALA A 105 -0.78 -7.15 22.02
CA ALA A 105 -0.74 -7.48 23.44
C ALA A 105 -2.05 -8.16 23.88
N GLU A 106 -3.18 -7.55 23.56
CA GLU A 106 -4.51 -8.10 23.85
C GLU A 106 -4.71 -9.47 23.19
N ALA A 107 -4.33 -9.64 21.93
CA ALA A 107 -4.38 -10.91 21.23
C ALA A 107 -3.58 -11.99 21.96
N TYR A 108 -2.37 -11.67 22.39
CA TYR A 108 -1.53 -12.60 23.16
C TYR A 108 -2.14 -12.97 24.51
N GLU A 109 -2.70 -12.01 25.24
CA GLU A 109 -3.39 -12.23 26.51
C GLU A 109 -4.63 -13.13 26.35
N ASN A 110 -5.33 -12.98 25.22
CA ASN A 110 -6.49 -13.82 24.84
C ASN A 110 -6.11 -15.20 24.30
N GLY A 111 -4.83 -15.55 24.29
CA GLY A 111 -4.35 -16.88 23.92
C GLY A 111 -3.97 -17.05 22.45
N HIS A 112 -4.05 -16.02 21.62
CA HIS A 112 -3.62 -16.09 20.23
C HIS A 112 -2.08 -16.18 20.14
N ARG A 113 -1.61 -17.06 19.26
CA ARG A 113 -0.17 -17.35 19.10
C ARG A 113 0.30 -17.32 17.64
N ASN A 114 -0.62 -17.45 16.70
CA ASN A 114 -0.33 -17.47 15.28
C ASN A 114 -1.22 -16.43 14.56
N VAL A 115 -0.70 -15.23 14.41
CA VAL A 115 -1.43 -14.08 13.91
C VAL A 115 -1.13 -13.85 12.43
N LEU A 116 -2.15 -13.63 11.63
CA LEU A 116 -2.04 -13.29 10.21
C LEU A 116 -2.44 -11.83 9.98
N VAL A 117 -1.54 -11.03 9.44
CA VAL A 117 -1.77 -9.61 9.16
C VAL A 117 -2.23 -9.41 7.72
N LEU A 118 -3.36 -8.73 7.55
CA LEU A 118 -3.83 -8.19 6.28
C LEU A 118 -3.61 -6.67 6.30
N ALA A 119 -2.59 -6.19 5.58
CA ALA A 119 -2.33 -4.77 5.46
C ALA A 119 -3.23 -4.13 4.40
N THR A 120 -3.77 -2.94 4.67
CA THR A 120 -4.60 -2.17 3.74
C THR A 120 -3.75 -1.41 2.72
N SER A 121 -2.84 -2.12 2.07
CA SER A 121 -1.91 -1.59 1.08
C SER A 121 -1.51 -2.66 0.09
N ALA A 122 -1.73 -2.41 -1.21
CA ALA A 122 -1.72 -3.43 -2.24
C ALA A 122 -0.37 -3.60 -2.95
N TYR A 123 0.48 -2.56 -2.97
CA TYR A 123 1.68 -2.53 -3.82
C TYR A 123 2.98 -2.77 -3.05
N PRO A 124 4.04 -3.29 -3.73
CA PRO A 124 5.34 -3.43 -3.10
C PRO A 124 6.01 -2.07 -2.84
N GLY A 125 6.70 -1.94 -1.74
CA GLY A 125 7.44 -0.73 -1.37
C GLY A 125 7.69 -0.65 0.13
N TYR A 126 8.50 0.31 0.56
CA TYR A 126 8.80 0.47 1.97
C TYR A 126 7.54 0.79 2.79
N SER A 127 6.89 1.90 2.50
CA SER A 127 5.71 2.37 3.26
C SER A 127 4.47 1.51 3.02
N SER A 128 4.37 0.87 1.87
CA SER A 128 3.22 0.07 1.46
C SER A 128 3.30 -1.41 1.88
N CYS A 129 4.50 -1.94 2.15
CA CYS A 129 4.70 -3.34 2.52
C CYS A 129 5.60 -3.51 3.74
N ARG A 130 6.91 -3.14 3.63
CA ARG A 130 7.89 -3.41 4.67
C ARG A 130 7.54 -2.75 6.00
N GLN A 131 7.08 -1.53 5.98
CA GLN A 131 6.77 -0.78 7.20
C GLN A 131 5.68 -1.47 8.04
N TYR A 132 4.71 -2.14 7.41
CA TYR A 132 3.75 -3.00 8.13
C TYR A 132 4.44 -4.19 8.82
N ARG A 133 5.45 -4.78 8.18
CA ARG A 133 6.25 -5.85 8.79
C ARG A 133 7.10 -5.35 9.95
N GLU A 134 7.63 -4.13 9.85
CA GLU A 134 8.38 -3.47 10.92
C GLU A 134 7.49 -3.12 12.13
N ASP A 135 6.25 -2.69 11.89
CA ASP A 135 5.30 -2.39 12.97
C ASP A 135 5.12 -3.58 13.91
N TYR A 136 4.96 -4.78 13.35
CA TYR A 136 4.79 -6.01 14.15
C TYR A 136 6.12 -6.51 14.71
N GLY A 137 7.21 -6.40 13.99
CA GLY A 137 8.54 -6.72 14.53
C GLY A 137 8.89 -5.88 15.74
N MET A 138 8.68 -4.57 15.66
CA MET A 138 8.87 -3.66 16.79
C MET A 138 7.90 -3.95 17.94
N ALA A 139 6.64 -4.25 17.67
CA ALA A 139 5.67 -4.59 18.69
C ALA A 139 6.06 -5.87 19.45
N ILE A 140 6.50 -6.90 18.74
CA ILE A 140 7.00 -8.16 19.33
C ILE A 140 8.19 -7.88 20.24
N GLU A 141 9.18 -7.12 19.78
CA GLU A 141 10.36 -6.75 20.59
C GLU A 141 9.96 -5.93 21.84
N GLN A 142 9.14 -4.89 21.68
CA GLN A 142 8.69 -4.04 22.79
C GLN A 142 7.85 -4.78 23.84
N LEU A 143 7.16 -5.84 23.44
CA LEU A 143 6.32 -6.66 24.32
C LEU A 143 7.07 -7.86 24.89
N GLY A 144 8.32 -8.12 24.46
CA GLY A 144 9.10 -9.30 24.86
C GLY A 144 8.46 -10.62 24.43
N LEU A 145 7.85 -10.63 23.23
CA LEU A 145 7.11 -11.78 22.70
C LEU A 145 7.91 -12.60 21.67
N GLU A 146 9.22 -12.36 21.54
CA GLU A 146 10.10 -13.08 20.65
C GLU A 146 10.03 -14.60 20.94
N GLY A 147 9.78 -15.38 19.91
CA GLY A 147 9.63 -16.82 20.01
C GLY A 147 8.33 -17.28 20.70
N ARG A 148 7.48 -16.38 21.17
CA ARG A 148 6.22 -16.70 21.86
C ARG A 148 4.99 -16.50 20.98
N VAL A 149 5.09 -15.64 19.96
CA VAL A 149 4.04 -15.39 18.98
C VAL A 149 4.65 -15.44 17.59
N HIS A 150 3.93 -16.06 16.67
CA HIS A 150 4.23 -15.98 15.24
C HIS A 150 3.32 -14.95 14.59
N VAL A 151 3.87 -14.07 13.77
CA VAL A 151 3.11 -13.12 12.98
C VAL A 151 3.52 -13.25 11.52
N GLY A 152 2.59 -13.72 10.70
CA GLY A 152 2.71 -13.73 9.24
C GLY A 152 1.95 -12.57 8.62
N LYS A 153 2.31 -12.19 7.39
CA LYS A 153 1.62 -11.15 6.64
C LYS A 153 1.12 -11.72 5.32
N ILE A 154 -0.11 -11.41 4.98
CA ILE A 154 -0.65 -11.68 3.64
C ILE A 154 0.18 -10.91 2.62
N ARG A 155 0.46 -11.56 1.48
CA ARG A 155 1.21 -10.99 0.36
C ARG A 155 0.58 -9.70 -0.16
N GLN A 156 1.36 -8.91 -0.90
CA GLN A 156 0.82 -7.77 -1.65
C GLN A 156 -0.19 -8.27 -2.68
N PHE A 157 -1.28 -7.53 -2.84
CA PHE A 157 -2.47 -8.02 -3.54
C PHE A 157 -2.92 -7.12 -4.71
N PHE A 158 -1.99 -6.35 -5.29
CA PHE A 158 -2.25 -5.54 -6.48
C PHE A 158 -2.82 -6.36 -7.66
N ASP A 159 -2.54 -7.65 -7.70
CA ASP A 159 -2.87 -8.57 -8.80
C ASP A 159 -4.16 -9.38 -8.57
N VAL A 160 -4.85 -9.23 -7.45
CA VAL A 160 -6.10 -9.98 -7.20
C VAL A 160 -7.24 -9.46 -8.08
N PRO A 161 -8.10 -10.35 -8.62
CA PRO A 161 -9.15 -9.96 -9.55
C PRO A 161 -10.10 -8.90 -9.01
N GLY A 162 -10.48 -8.98 -7.74
CA GLY A 162 -11.41 -8.03 -7.12
C GLY A 162 -10.85 -6.63 -6.95
N PHE A 163 -9.52 -6.48 -6.90
CA PHE A 163 -8.88 -5.17 -6.82
C PHE A 163 -9.03 -4.39 -8.13
N SER A 164 -8.64 -4.99 -9.25
CA SER A 164 -8.84 -4.38 -10.58
C SER A 164 -10.33 -4.26 -10.95
N ARG A 165 -11.19 -5.21 -10.55
CA ARG A 165 -12.63 -5.14 -10.78
C ARG A 165 -13.27 -3.91 -10.13
N ALA A 166 -12.95 -3.63 -8.87
CA ALA A 166 -13.48 -2.47 -8.18
C ALA A 166 -13.14 -1.15 -8.90
N PHE A 167 -11.90 -1.00 -9.36
CA PHE A 167 -11.50 0.16 -10.15
C PHE A 167 -12.14 0.21 -11.52
N ALA A 168 -12.30 -0.92 -12.20
CA ALA A 168 -12.93 -0.97 -13.53
C ALA A 168 -14.40 -0.54 -13.47
N ASP A 169 -15.14 -0.98 -12.46
CA ASP A 169 -16.52 -0.57 -12.27
C ASP A 169 -16.62 0.94 -12.01
N GLY A 170 -15.78 1.47 -11.11
CA GLY A 170 -15.71 2.91 -10.87
C GLY A 170 -15.29 3.72 -12.11
N LEU A 171 -14.35 3.21 -12.91
CA LEU A 171 -13.91 3.88 -14.13
C LEU A 171 -15.00 3.93 -15.20
N LYS A 172 -15.77 2.85 -15.38
CA LYS A 172 -16.92 2.84 -16.30
C LYS A 172 -17.93 3.94 -15.92
N ASP A 173 -18.30 4.01 -14.63
CA ASP A 173 -19.21 5.01 -14.12
C ASP A 173 -18.65 6.43 -14.27
N GLY A 174 -17.37 6.62 -14.00
CA GLY A 174 -16.67 7.90 -14.13
C GLY A 174 -16.64 8.41 -15.57
N LEU A 175 -16.27 7.54 -16.52
CA LEU A 175 -16.26 7.89 -17.95
C LEU A 175 -17.66 8.21 -18.49
N ALA A 176 -18.67 7.44 -18.09
CA ALA A 176 -20.06 7.72 -18.45
C ALA A 176 -20.50 9.07 -17.90
N THR A 177 -20.23 9.35 -16.62
CA THR A 177 -20.59 10.61 -15.96
C THR A 177 -19.93 11.82 -16.63
N VAL A 178 -18.63 11.74 -16.96
CA VAL A 178 -17.94 12.84 -17.66
C VAL A 178 -18.54 13.06 -19.04
N SER A 179 -18.78 11.98 -19.80
CA SER A 179 -19.39 12.07 -21.14
C SER A 179 -20.79 12.69 -21.09
N GLU A 180 -21.62 12.30 -20.15
CA GLU A 180 -22.97 12.87 -19.96
C GLU A 180 -22.93 14.36 -19.61
N ARG A 181 -22.02 14.78 -18.72
CA ARG A 181 -21.85 16.19 -18.33
C ARG A 181 -21.32 17.03 -19.50
N LEU A 182 -20.45 16.48 -20.34
CA LEU A 182 -19.94 17.17 -21.55
C LEU A 182 -21.04 17.30 -22.59
N ALA A 183 -21.84 16.25 -22.81
CA ALA A 183 -22.98 16.29 -23.75
C ALA A 183 -24.06 17.29 -23.33
N ALA A 184 -24.19 17.59 -22.05
CA ALA A 184 -25.13 18.58 -21.53
C ALA A 184 -24.67 20.03 -21.70
N ARG A 185 -23.44 20.30 -22.15
CA ARG A 185 -22.93 21.64 -22.44
C ARG A 185 -23.43 22.09 -23.82
N ASP A 186 -23.84 23.34 -23.95
CA ASP A 186 -24.37 23.91 -25.21
C ASP A 186 -23.36 23.89 -26.38
N SER A 187 -22.07 23.77 -26.08
CA SER A 187 -20.97 23.70 -27.05
C SER A 187 -20.28 22.34 -27.07
N GLY A 188 -20.94 21.27 -26.59
CA GLY A 188 -20.33 19.96 -26.42
C GLY A 188 -19.85 19.36 -27.74
N SER A 189 -18.63 18.83 -27.74
CA SER A 189 -18.08 18.06 -28.84
C SER A 189 -18.86 16.74 -28.98
N LEU A 190 -19.10 16.30 -30.21
CA LEU A 190 -19.73 15.00 -30.49
C LEU A 190 -18.80 13.81 -30.13
N ASN A 191 -17.49 14.06 -30.03
CA ASN A 191 -16.49 13.07 -29.67
C ASN A 191 -15.40 13.73 -28.80
N PRO A 192 -15.72 14.04 -27.53
CA PRO A 192 -14.80 14.73 -26.64
C PRO A 192 -13.54 13.90 -26.37
N ARG A 193 -12.40 14.59 -26.28
CA ARG A 193 -11.14 13.98 -25.87
C ARG A 193 -11.09 13.89 -24.35
N LEU A 194 -10.89 12.69 -23.84
CA LEU A 194 -10.83 12.43 -22.40
C LEU A 194 -9.45 11.95 -21.96
N ARG A 195 -9.13 12.19 -20.70
CA ARG A 195 -7.92 11.69 -20.06
C ARG A 195 -8.27 10.93 -18.79
N ILE A 196 -7.67 9.75 -18.62
CA ILE A 196 -7.68 9.02 -17.36
C ILE A 196 -6.34 9.28 -16.66
N MET A 197 -6.40 9.78 -15.43
CA MET A 197 -5.25 9.93 -14.56
C MET A 197 -5.33 8.85 -13.49
N PHE A 198 -4.46 7.83 -13.59
CA PHE A 198 -4.28 6.86 -12.53
C PHE A 198 -3.36 7.47 -11.47
N CYS A 199 -3.89 7.73 -10.28
CA CYS A 199 -3.22 8.47 -9.23
C CYS A 199 -2.69 7.53 -8.14
N THR A 200 -1.46 7.75 -7.72
CA THR A 200 -0.84 7.05 -6.60
C THR A 200 0.03 7.98 -5.77
N HIS A 201 0.34 7.60 -4.54
CA HIS A 201 1.26 8.37 -3.69
C HIS A 201 2.65 8.39 -4.30
N SER A 202 3.23 9.58 -4.46
CA SER A 202 4.64 9.70 -4.82
C SER A 202 5.52 9.18 -3.68
N VAL A 203 6.62 8.60 -4.04
CA VAL A 203 7.65 8.15 -3.09
C VAL A 203 9.02 8.64 -3.56
N PRO A 204 10.01 8.78 -2.64
CA PRO A 204 11.37 9.06 -3.05
C PRO A 204 11.84 8.04 -4.10
N THR A 205 12.50 8.49 -5.15
CA THR A 205 13.04 7.63 -6.20
C THR A 205 13.94 6.53 -5.63
N SER A 206 14.72 6.87 -4.59
CA SER A 206 15.55 5.88 -3.88
C SER A 206 14.74 4.78 -3.21
N ALA A 207 13.57 5.09 -2.64
CA ALA A 207 12.69 4.11 -2.04
C ALA A 207 11.96 3.27 -3.11
N ALA A 208 11.59 3.88 -4.24
CA ALA A 208 11.02 3.15 -5.37
C ALA A 208 12.03 2.11 -5.92
N ASN A 209 13.30 2.47 -6.06
CA ASN A 209 14.35 1.59 -6.55
C ASN A 209 14.63 0.39 -5.63
N GLU A 210 14.32 0.49 -4.34
CA GLU A 210 14.45 -0.61 -3.38
C GLU A 210 13.17 -1.46 -3.25
N ALA A 211 12.10 -1.13 -3.98
CA ALA A 211 10.85 -1.88 -3.94
C ALA A 211 10.98 -3.22 -4.67
N GLY A 212 10.54 -4.29 -4.00
CA GLY A 212 10.52 -5.64 -4.56
C GLY A 212 11.88 -6.34 -4.58
N PRO A 213 11.92 -7.55 -5.16
CA PRO A 213 13.17 -8.31 -5.33
C PRO A 213 14.19 -7.57 -6.18
N ARG A 214 15.45 -7.72 -5.80
CA ARG A 214 16.59 -7.11 -6.50
C ARG A 214 16.96 -7.89 -7.76
N GLY A 215 17.65 -7.21 -8.69
CA GLY A 215 18.19 -7.84 -9.90
C GLY A 215 17.15 -8.10 -11.00
N ILE A 216 15.98 -7.50 -10.88
CA ILE A 216 14.93 -7.52 -11.89
C ILE A 216 14.90 -6.15 -12.58
N ASP A 217 14.81 -6.15 -13.90
CA ASP A 217 14.57 -4.95 -14.69
C ASP A 217 13.07 -4.66 -14.74
N TYR A 218 12.63 -3.66 -14.00
CA TYR A 218 11.22 -3.31 -13.91
C TYR A 218 10.84 -2.22 -14.90
N GLU A 219 9.69 -2.35 -15.55
CA GLU A 219 9.09 -1.28 -16.33
C GLU A 219 8.92 -0.02 -15.46
N GLY A 220 9.26 1.16 -16.00
CA GLY A 220 9.21 2.40 -15.25
C GLY A 220 10.28 2.52 -14.14
N GLY A 221 11.25 1.60 -14.11
CA GLY A 221 12.44 1.67 -13.25
C GLY A 221 12.27 1.09 -11.85
N SER A 222 11.10 0.61 -11.46
CA SER A 222 10.89 0.00 -10.14
C SER A 222 9.68 -0.92 -10.10
N ALA A 223 9.69 -1.88 -9.16
CA ALA A 223 8.51 -2.72 -8.92
C ALA A 223 7.28 -1.88 -8.51
N TYR A 224 7.48 -0.80 -7.76
CA TYR A 224 6.39 0.11 -7.39
C TYR A 224 5.67 0.66 -8.62
N VAL A 225 6.41 1.22 -9.58
CA VAL A 225 5.84 1.78 -10.81
C VAL A 225 5.26 0.68 -11.69
N GLU A 226 6.01 -0.39 -11.95
CA GLU A 226 5.58 -1.48 -12.82
C GLU A 226 4.25 -2.09 -12.36
N LYS A 227 4.08 -2.34 -11.04
CA LYS A 227 2.86 -2.98 -10.55
C LYS A 227 1.65 -2.05 -10.65
N HIS A 228 1.83 -0.74 -10.50
CA HIS A 228 0.77 0.23 -10.81
C HIS A 228 0.38 0.23 -12.29
N LEU A 229 1.36 0.22 -13.20
CA LEU A 229 1.09 0.14 -14.64
C LEU A 229 0.36 -1.17 -15.02
N GLN A 230 0.73 -2.30 -14.41
CA GLN A 230 0.05 -3.58 -14.62
C GLN A 230 -1.42 -3.52 -14.17
N VAL A 231 -1.70 -2.95 -13.00
CA VAL A 231 -3.09 -2.79 -12.53
C VAL A 231 -3.87 -1.84 -13.43
N ALA A 232 -3.28 -0.71 -13.85
CA ALA A 232 -3.93 0.21 -14.79
C ALA A 232 -4.35 -0.50 -16.09
N ARG A 233 -3.46 -1.31 -16.67
CA ARG A 233 -3.76 -2.09 -17.89
C ARG A 233 -4.83 -3.15 -17.63
N ALA A 234 -4.81 -3.83 -16.49
CA ALA A 234 -5.85 -4.79 -16.13
C ALA A 234 -7.22 -4.12 -15.99
N VAL A 235 -7.29 -2.95 -15.37
CA VAL A 235 -8.51 -2.13 -15.27
C VAL A 235 -9.02 -1.73 -16.66
N LEU A 236 -8.14 -1.22 -17.51
CA LEU A 236 -8.49 -0.82 -18.88
C LEU A 236 -8.95 -2.00 -19.72
N SER A 237 -8.32 -3.17 -19.58
CA SER A 237 -8.75 -4.39 -20.26
C SER A 237 -10.17 -4.78 -19.89
N LEU A 238 -10.51 -4.76 -18.60
CA LEU A 238 -11.86 -5.03 -18.13
C LEU A 238 -12.89 -4.05 -18.70
N VAL A 239 -12.57 -2.76 -18.72
CA VAL A 239 -13.46 -1.74 -19.32
C VAL A 239 -13.59 -1.95 -20.83
N HIS A 240 -12.49 -2.27 -21.53
CA HIS A 240 -12.51 -2.54 -22.96
C HIS A 240 -13.39 -3.74 -23.31
N ASP A 241 -13.30 -4.81 -22.55
CA ASP A 241 -14.06 -6.04 -22.80
C ASP A 241 -15.58 -5.84 -22.58
N GLU A 242 -15.95 -4.99 -21.61
CA GLU A 242 -17.33 -4.79 -21.21
C GLU A 242 -18.01 -3.58 -21.85
N ALA A 243 -17.27 -2.50 -22.10
CA ALA A 243 -17.78 -1.23 -22.59
C ALA A 243 -16.75 -0.49 -23.46
N PRO A 244 -16.29 -1.07 -24.59
CA PRO A 244 -15.22 -0.51 -25.42
C PRO A 244 -15.53 0.91 -25.91
N GLN A 245 -16.81 1.26 -26.07
CA GLN A 245 -17.25 2.58 -26.50
C GLN A 245 -16.84 3.70 -25.51
N LEU A 246 -16.68 3.38 -24.21
CA LEU A 246 -16.26 4.36 -23.21
C LEU A 246 -14.79 4.76 -23.34
N LEU A 247 -13.98 3.94 -24.03
CA LEU A 247 -12.55 4.20 -24.23
C LEU A 247 -12.24 4.85 -25.60
N GLN A 248 -13.27 5.24 -26.36
CA GLN A 248 -13.06 5.97 -27.61
C GLN A 248 -12.53 7.37 -27.33
N ASN A 249 -11.45 7.78 -28.01
CA ASN A 249 -10.79 9.06 -27.83
C ASN A 249 -10.34 9.34 -26.38
N VAL A 250 -9.90 8.29 -25.68
CA VAL A 250 -9.43 8.33 -24.30
C VAL A 250 -7.96 7.93 -24.23
N GLU A 251 -7.15 8.75 -23.62
CA GLU A 251 -5.76 8.46 -23.27
C GLU A 251 -5.61 8.34 -21.77
N TRP A 252 -4.54 7.74 -21.31
CA TRP A 252 -4.30 7.56 -19.89
C TRP A 252 -2.83 7.71 -19.52
N GLU A 253 -2.58 8.01 -18.25
CA GLU A 253 -1.25 8.05 -17.67
C GLU A 253 -1.28 7.75 -16.17
N LEU A 254 -0.13 7.32 -15.64
CA LEU A 254 0.11 7.18 -14.21
C LEU A 254 0.72 8.48 -13.71
N VAL A 255 0.10 9.06 -12.69
CA VAL A 255 0.51 10.32 -12.06
C VAL A 255 0.64 10.16 -10.55
N TYR A 256 1.32 11.09 -9.93
CA TYR A 256 1.68 10.99 -8.52
C TYR A 256 1.15 12.16 -7.72
N GLN A 257 0.98 11.95 -6.42
CA GLN A 257 0.47 12.93 -5.49
C GLN A 257 1.19 12.89 -4.15
N SER A 258 0.91 13.85 -3.28
CA SER A 258 1.32 13.85 -1.86
C SER A 258 2.83 13.84 -1.65
N ARG A 259 3.60 14.44 -2.56
CA ARG A 259 5.03 14.60 -2.37
C ARG A 259 5.30 15.37 -1.07
N SER A 260 6.13 14.77 -0.22
CA SER A 260 6.59 15.39 1.02
C SER A 260 8.11 15.31 1.10
N GLY A 261 8.76 16.38 1.43
CA GLY A 261 10.22 16.41 1.57
C GLY A 261 10.86 17.58 0.82
N PRO A 262 12.17 17.79 1.03
CA PRO A 262 12.85 18.92 0.44
C PRO A 262 12.92 18.81 -1.09
N PRO A 263 12.89 19.93 -1.82
CA PRO A 263 12.98 19.95 -3.29
C PRO A 263 14.23 19.26 -3.84
N SER A 264 15.30 19.19 -3.05
CA SER A 264 16.57 18.55 -3.42
C SER A 264 16.52 17.01 -3.46
N MET A 265 15.46 16.39 -2.92
CA MET A 265 15.29 14.94 -2.94
C MET A 265 14.38 14.55 -4.12
N PRO A 266 14.86 13.72 -5.07
CA PRO A 266 14.02 13.24 -6.16
C PRO A 266 12.90 12.35 -5.67
N TRP A 267 11.70 12.59 -6.20
CA TRP A 267 10.50 11.80 -6.01
C TRP A 267 9.95 11.39 -7.37
N LEU A 268 9.05 10.40 -7.38
CA LEU A 268 8.39 9.98 -8.62
C LEU A 268 7.52 11.12 -9.16
N GLU A 269 7.57 11.33 -10.47
CA GLU A 269 6.90 12.37 -11.22
C GLU A 269 6.20 11.79 -12.46
N PRO A 270 5.22 12.50 -13.09
CA PRO A 270 4.76 13.86 -12.76
C PRO A 270 3.78 13.92 -11.60
N ASP A 271 3.71 15.06 -10.90
CA ASP A 271 2.60 15.38 -10.01
C ASP A 271 1.29 15.47 -10.79
N VAL A 272 0.17 15.13 -10.18
CA VAL A 272 -1.14 15.13 -10.84
C VAL A 272 -1.52 16.51 -11.37
N ASN A 273 -1.25 17.59 -10.62
CA ASN A 273 -1.57 18.95 -11.06
C ASN A 273 -0.66 19.38 -12.19
N ASP A 274 0.64 19.09 -12.12
CA ASP A 274 1.60 19.38 -13.20
C ASP A 274 1.20 18.64 -14.49
N ALA A 275 0.79 17.37 -14.39
CA ALA A 275 0.31 16.61 -15.53
C ALA A 275 -0.97 17.19 -16.14
N LEU A 276 -1.92 17.64 -15.31
CA LEU A 276 -3.13 18.30 -15.77
C LEU A 276 -2.83 19.64 -16.48
N GLU A 277 -1.93 20.45 -15.92
CA GLU A 277 -1.53 21.75 -16.50
C GLU A 277 -0.74 21.61 -17.80
N ALA A 278 -0.08 20.49 -18.02
CA ALA A 278 0.64 20.21 -19.27
C ALA A 278 -0.26 19.81 -20.44
N LEU A 279 -1.55 19.49 -20.20
CA LEU A 279 -2.49 19.13 -21.25
C LEU A 279 -2.95 20.34 -22.06
N PRO A 280 -3.19 20.18 -23.38
CA PRO A 280 -4.02 21.12 -24.10
C PRO A 280 -5.45 21.06 -23.56
N THR A 281 -5.99 22.19 -23.09
CA THR A 281 -7.29 22.24 -22.42
C THR A 281 -8.15 23.38 -23.00
N PRO A 282 -9.47 23.41 -22.74
CA PRO A 282 -10.33 24.51 -23.21
C PRO A 282 -9.85 25.90 -22.76
N ALA A 283 -9.30 26.02 -21.55
CA ALA A 283 -8.76 27.29 -21.05
C ALA A 283 -7.32 27.60 -21.51
N ASN A 284 -6.57 26.56 -21.92
CA ASN A 284 -5.20 26.69 -22.40
C ASN A 284 -4.99 25.79 -23.65
N PRO A 285 -5.52 26.23 -24.81
CA PRO A 285 -5.42 25.45 -26.05
C PRO A 285 -3.97 25.38 -26.56
N ALA A 286 -3.64 24.27 -27.22
CA ALA A 286 -2.34 24.07 -27.82
C ALA A 286 -2.09 25.08 -28.99
N GLU A 287 -0.88 25.58 -29.11
CA GLU A 287 -0.48 26.49 -30.19
C GLU A 287 -0.47 25.83 -31.57
N ASP A 288 -0.20 24.51 -31.63
CA ASP A 288 -0.15 23.75 -32.87
C ASP A 288 -1.54 23.25 -33.33
N GLY A 289 -2.60 23.57 -32.60
CA GLY A 289 -3.97 23.19 -32.92
C GLY A 289 -4.37 21.79 -32.49
N GLU A 290 -3.62 21.14 -31.61
CA GLU A 290 -4.03 19.89 -30.97
C GLU A 290 -5.39 20.06 -30.26
N ALA A 291 -6.30 19.11 -30.46
CA ALA A 291 -7.62 19.18 -29.84
C ALA A 291 -7.51 19.17 -28.31
N PRO A 292 -8.25 20.02 -27.59
CA PRO A 292 -8.17 20.09 -26.14
C PRO A 292 -8.73 18.82 -25.49
N VAL A 293 -8.16 18.44 -24.35
CA VAL A 293 -8.77 17.47 -23.43
C VAL A 293 -9.92 18.17 -22.71
N GLU A 294 -11.13 17.66 -22.90
CA GLU A 294 -12.35 18.27 -22.39
C GLU A 294 -12.82 17.65 -21.07
N GLY A 295 -12.39 16.43 -20.80
CA GLY A 295 -12.79 15.71 -19.59
C GLY A 295 -11.69 14.85 -18.99
N VAL A 296 -11.73 14.70 -17.67
CA VAL A 296 -10.75 13.93 -16.89
C VAL A 296 -11.47 13.00 -15.91
N VAL A 297 -10.99 11.75 -15.83
CA VAL A 297 -11.35 10.83 -14.76
C VAL A 297 -10.13 10.57 -13.90
N LEU A 298 -10.20 10.97 -12.62
CA LEU A 298 -9.17 10.70 -11.62
C LEU A 298 -9.45 9.35 -10.96
N VAL A 299 -8.55 8.39 -11.11
CA VAL A 299 -8.67 7.04 -10.52
C VAL A 299 -7.63 6.88 -9.41
N PRO A 300 -8.03 6.75 -8.14
CA PRO A 300 -7.12 6.66 -7.00
C PRO A 300 -6.50 5.26 -6.90
N LEU A 301 -5.78 4.84 -7.94
CA LEU A 301 -5.30 3.47 -8.16
C LEU A 301 -4.36 2.96 -7.05
N GLY A 302 -3.63 3.86 -6.42
CA GLY A 302 -2.67 3.54 -5.35
C GLY A 302 -3.29 3.33 -3.97
N PHE A 303 -4.62 3.45 -3.83
CA PHE A 303 -5.30 3.51 -2.54
C PHE A 303 -6.43 2.49 -2.45
N VAL A 304 -6.60 1.89 -1.27
CA VAL A 304 -7.67 0.90 -1.01
C VAL A 304 -8.87 1.52 -0.29
N SER A 305 -8.67 2.68 0.33
CA SER A 305 -9.70 3.46 1.03
C SER A 305 -9.44 4.95 0.86
N ASP A 306 -10.49 5.77 1.02
CA ASP A 306 -10.33 7.21 1.09
C ASP A 306 -9.64 7.61 2.40
N HIS A 307 -8.79 8.60 2.32
CA HIS A 307 -8.15 9.29 3.43
C HIS A 307 -7.85 10.74 3.04
N MET A 308 -7.20 11.51 3.92
CA MET A 308 -7.03 12.95 3.66
C MET A 308 -6.24 13.28 2.40
N GLU A 309 -5.26 12.45 2.02
CA GLU A 309 -4.49 12.68 0.78
C GLU A 309 -5.36 12.47 -0.47
N VAL A 310 -6.33 11.54 -0.46
CA VAL A 310 -7.32 11.40 -1.53
C VAL A 310 -8.29 12.58 -1.51
N LYS A 311 -8.81 12.93 -0.34
CA LYS A 311 -9.78 14.03 -0.19
C LYS A 311 -9.19 15.39 -0.53
N TRP A 312 -7.97 15.66 -0.09
CA TRP A 312 -7.33 16.94 -0.32
C TRP A 312 -6.69 17.00 -1.71
N ASP A 313 -5.80 16.08 -2.02
CA ASP A 313 -5.01 16.16 -3.25
C ASP A 313 -5.86 15.94 -4.50
N LEU A 314 -6.86 15.06 -4.44
CA LEU A 314 -7.72 14.76 -5.59
C LEU A 314 -9.05 15.50 -5.56
N ASP A 315 -9.84 15.39 -4.48
CA ASP A 315 -11.20 15.97 -4.43
C ASP A 315 -11.17 17.50 -4.29
N THR A 316 -10.07 18.09 -3.81
CA THR A 316 -9.89 19.54 -3.69
C THR A 316 -8.94 20.06 -4.77
N GLU A 317 -7.65 19.79 -4.66
CA GLU A 317 -6.64 20.44 -5.53
C GLU A 317 -6.75 20.01 -7.00
N ALA A 318 -6.81 18.70 -7.29
CA ALA A 318 -6.84 18.24 -8.68
C ALA A 318 -8.17 18.57 -9.37
N LEU A 319 -9.32 18.45 -8.68
CA LEU A 319 -10.61 18.85 -9.24
C LEU A 319 -10.69 20.36 -9.47
N ASP A 320 -10.17 21.20 -8.56
CA ASP A 320 -10.08 22.65 -8.74
C ASP A 320 -9.19 23.01 -9.93
N THR A 321 -8.07 22.31 -10.13
CA THR A 321 -7.22 22.47 -11.31
C THR A 321 -7.96 22.14 -12.59
N CYS A 322 -8.71 21.04 -12.63
CA CYS A 322 -9.54 20.69 -13.79
C CYS A 322 -10.59 21.76 -14.10
N GLU A 323 -11.29 22.27 -13.07
CA GLU A 323 -12.29 23.33 -13.22
C GLU A 323 -11.65 24.61 -13.79
N ARG A 324 -10.52 25.05 -13.24
CA ARG A 324 -9.77 26.21 -13.72
C ARG A 324 -9.32 26.05 -15.18
N LEU A 325 -8.98 24.85 -15.60
CA LEU A 325 -8.59 24.54 -16.97
C LEU A 325 -9.78 24.30 -17.92
N GLY A 326 -11.01 24.42 -17.42
CA GLY A 326 -12.24 24.29 -18.21
C GLY A 326 -12.65 22.84 -18.52
N MET A 327 -12.02 21.87 -17.88
CA MET A 327 -12.34 20.45 -18.04
C MET A 327 -13.45 19.98 -17.11
N VAL A 328 -14.29 19.05 -17.57
CA VAL A 328 -15.19 18.29 -16.71
C VAL A 328 -14.41 17.16 -16.06
N ALA A 329 -14.46 17.05 -14.75
CA ALA A 329 -13.73 16.01 -14.05
C ALA A 329 -14.55 15.31 -12.97
N VAL A 330 -14.24 14.04 -12.75
CA VAL A 330 -14.73 13.24 -11.62
C VAL A 330 -13.59 12.43 -11.02
N ARG A 331 -13.65 12.17 -9.74
CA ARG A 331 -12.81 11.20 -9.05
C ARG A 331 -13.63 9.95 -8.76
N THR A 332 -13.14 8.79 -9.21
CA THR A 332 -13.78 7.50 -8.98
C THR A 332 -13.53 6.99 -7.56
N PRO A 333 -14.36 6.10 -7.02
CA PRO A 333 -14.18 5.58 -5.68
C PRO A 333 -12.93 4.69 -5.57
N THR A 334 -12.37 4.62 -4.36
CA THR A 334 -11.45 3.56 -3.95
C THR A 334 -12.19 2.23 -3.79
N PRO A 335 -11.51 1.08 -3.75
CA PRO A 335 -12.17 -0.23 -3.60
C PRO A 335 -13.10 -0.35 -2.40
N GLY A 336 -12.74 0.19 -1.25
CA GLY A 336 -13.59 0.23 -0.06
C GLY A 336 -14.16 -1.12 0.33
N THR A 337 -15.48 -1.26 0.24
CA THR A 337 -16.22 -2.51 0.50
C THR A 337 -16.84 -3.11 -0.77
N HIS A 338 -16.26 -2.82 -1.94
CA HIS A 338 -16.74 -3.43 -3.18
C HIS A 338 -16.77 -4.95 -3.05
N PRO A 339 -17.88 -5.64 -3.41
CA PRO A 339 -18.06 -7.07 -3.14
C PRO A 339 -16.94 -7.95 -3.72
N ALA A 340 -16.49 -7.66 -4.92
CA ALA A 340 -15.40 -8.41 -5.55
C ALA A 340 -14.06 -8.22 -4.82
N TYR A 341 -13.80 -7.01 -4.31
CA TYR A 341 -12.61 -6.73 -3.52
C TYR A 341 -12.65 -7.45 -2.18
N VAL A 342 -13.75 -7.39 -1.45
CA VAL A 342 -13.94 -8.12 -0.18
C VAL A 342 -13.75 -9.63 -0.37
N GLU A 343 -14.32 -10.19 -1.45
CA GLU A 343 -14.16 -11.62 -1.75
C GLU A 343 -12.70 -11.98 -2.07
N SER A 344 -11.99 -11.15 -2.81
CA SER A 344 -10.55 -11.37 -3.05
C SER A 344 -9.74 -11.34 -1.77
N LEU A 345 -10.03 -10.42 -0.84
CA LEU A 345 -9.36 -10.39 0.47
C LEU A 345 -9.70 -11.62 1.32
N ARG A 346 -10.97 -12.05 1.33
CA ARG A 346 -11.38 -13.30 2.00
C ARG A 346 -10.59 -14.50 1.47
N ARG A 347 -10.43 -14.61 0.14
CA ARG A 347 -9.68 -15.69 -0.49
C ARG A 347 -8.18 -15.66 -0.16
N LEU A 348 -7.60 -14.48 -0.03
CA LEU A 348 -6.22 -14.35 0.44
C LEU A 348 -6.04 -14.83 1.89
N ILE A 349 -7.04 -14.57 2.74
CA ILE A 349 -7.07 -15.12 4.11
C ILE A 349 -7.18 -16.66 4.06
N GLU A 350 -8.13 -17.18 3.29
CA GLU A 350 -8.33 -18.62 3.08
C GLU A 350 -7.04 -19.32 2.62
N GLU A 351 -6.39 -18.77 1.61
CA GLU A 351 -5.12 -19.27 1.07
C GLU A 351 -4.04 -19.44 2.16
N ARG A 352 -3.90 -18.45 3.04
CA ARG A 352 -2.91 -18.49 4.13
C ARG A 352 -3.36 -19.38 5.30
N VAL A 353 -4.64 -19.38 5.64
CA VAL A 353 -5.17 -20.19 6.73
C VAL A 353 -5.12 -21.68 6.40
N GLU A 354 -5.45 -22.05 5.17
CA GLU A 354 -5.37 -23.46 4.72
C GLU A 354 -3.93 -23.98 4.70
N ASN A 355 -2.97 -23.15 4.34
CA ASN A 355 -1.57 -23.50 4.32
C ASN A 355 -0.89 -23.39 5.70
N GLY A 356 -1.51 -22.70 6.66
CA GLY A 356 -1.01 -22.52 8.01
C GLY A 356 0.29 -21.70 8.09
N VAL A 357 0.96 -21.83 9.22
CA VAL A 357 2.24 -21.17 9.52
C VAL A 357 3.37 -22.05 9.03
N SER A 358 3.63 -22.05 7.73
CA SER A 358 4.78 -22.74 7.16
C SER A 358 5.58 -21.76 6.28
N ALA A 359 6.87 -21.70 6.50
CA ALA A 359 7.76 -20.81 5.77
C ALA A 359 8.02 -21.23 4.31
N ASP A 360 7.72 -22.47 3.95
CA ASP A 360 8.08 -23.06 2.64
C ASP A 360 6.95 -22.98 1.60
N LEU A 361 5.86 -22.32 1.93
CA LEU A 361 4.72 -22.24 1.05
C LEU A 361 4.84 -21.09 0.08
N ARG A 362 5.62 -21.31 -0.96
CA ARG A 362 5.34 -20.78 -2.27
C ARG A 362 4.54 -21.84 -3.02
N PRO A 363 3.21 -21.88 -2.93
CA PRO A 363 2.49 -22.74 -3.84
C PRO A 363 2.81 -22.31 -5.25
N GLU A 364 2.99 -23.26 -6.13
CA GLU A 364 2.85 -23.05 -7.56
C GLU A 364 1.39 -22.64 -7.76
N ARG A 365 1.12 -21.35 -7.76
CA ARG A 365 -0.23 -20.80 -7.56
C ARG A 365 -0.95 -20.64 -8.86
N GLU A 366 -1.66 -21.66 -9.24
CA GLU A 366 -2.53 -21.59 -10.40
C GLU A 366 -3.89 -20.90 -10.17
N SER A 367 -4.36 -20.70 -8.95
CA SER A 367 -5.80 -20.74 -8.81
C SER A 367 -6.51 -19.48 -8.34
N VAL A 368 -5.88 -18.54 -7.66
CA VAL A 368 -6.60 -17.40 -7.09
C VAL A 368 -6.45 -16.12 -7.93
N LEU A 369 -5.51 -16.11 -8.83
CA LEU A 369 -5.11 -14.94 -9.57
C LEU A 369 -5.24 -15.18 -11.06
N ALA A 370 -5.97 -14.30 -11.73
CA ALA A 370 -5.72 -14.11 -13.15
C ALA A 370 -4.21 -13.86 -13.32
N PRO A 371 -3.55 -14.49 -14.29
CA PRO A 371 -2.17 -14.18 -14.58
C PRO A 371 -2.07 -12.66 -14.70
N SER A 372 -1.10 -12.06 -13.98
CA SER A 372 -0.81 -10.66 -14.20
C SER A 372 -0.55 -10.47 -15.68
N ALA A 373 -0.82 -9.29 -16.23
CA ALA A 373 -0.60 -9.00 -17.64
C ALA A 373 0.82 -9.33 -18.15
N SER A 374 1.76 -9.56 -17.21
CA SER A 374 3.13 -10.01 -17.47
C SER A 374 3.32 -11.52 -17.41
N GLY A 375 2.29 -12.32 -17.14
CA GLY A 375 2.41 -13.78 -17.02
C GLY A 375 3.19 -14.25 -15.78
N GLN A 376 3.46 -13.36 -14.83
CA GLN A 376 4.10 -13.70 -13.57
C GLN A 376 3.03 -14.08 -12.54
N TYR A 377 3.33 -15.10 -11.75
CA TYR A 377 2.49 -15.49 -10.60
C TYR A 377 2.44 -14.40 -9.54
N GLY A 378 1.43 -14.45 -8.69
CA GLY A 378 1.22 -13.47 -7.63
C GLY A 378 2.43 -13.21 -6.74
N TRP A 379 2.39 -12.09 -6.02
CA TRP A 379 3.48 -11.66 -5.15
C TRP A 379 3.81 -12.70 -4.06
N PHE A 380 5.00 -12.61 -3.49
CA PHE A 380 5.52 -13.53 -2.49
C PHE A 380 4.78 -13.41 -1.15
N ASP A 381 4.53 -14.54 -0.48
CA ASP A 381 3.97 -14.55 0.89
C ASP A 381 4.95 -14.00 1.89
N GLU A 382 6.19 -14.45 1.81
CA GLU A 382 7.27 -14.01 2.66
C GLU A 382 8.39 -13.43 1.81
N CYS A 383 8.87 -12.27 2.24
CA CYS A 383 9.98 -11.59 1.60
C CYS A 383 11.26 -11.80 2.42
N GLU A 384 12.38 -11.75 1.76
CA GLU A 384 13.68 -11.66 2.42
C GLU A 384 13.68 -10.47 3.42
N PRO A 385 14.40 -10.58 4.56
CA PRO A 385 14.50 -9.49 5.54
C PRO A 385 14.93 -8.16 4.93
N ASP A 386 15.67 -8.22 3.84
CA ASP A 386 16.20 -7.06 3.11
C ASP A 386 15.28 -6.51 2.02
N CYS A 387 14.12 -7.10 1.78
CA CYS A 387 13.17 -6.63 0.77
C CYS A 387 12.60 -5.25 1.14
N CYS A 388 12.47 -4.37 0.16
CA CYS A 388 11.87 -3.04 0.29
C CYS A 388 12.50 -2.19 1.41
N LYS A 389 13.81 -2.17 1.53
CA LYS A 389 14.50 -1.38 2.56
C LYS A 389 14.12 0.10 2.50
N PRO A 390 14.06 0.78 3.66
CA PRO A 390 14.03 2.23 3.65
C PRO A 390 15.33 2.75 3.04
N GLY A 391 15.28 3.69 2.15
CA GLY A 391 16.47 4.29 1.56
C GLY A 391 17.38 5.00 2.57
N ARG A 392 16.96 5.12 3.83
CA ARG A 392 17.67 5.79 4.93
C ARG A 392 17.22 5.25 6.30
N GLY A 393 18.09 5.36 7.29
CA GLY A 393 17.83 5.00 8.68
C GLY A 393 18.42 3.67 9.11
N ALA A 394 18.44 3.43 10.42
CA ALA A 394 18.88 2.16 10.98
C ALA A 394 17.88 1.04 10.66
N PRO A 395 18.34 -0.20 10.45
CA PRO A 395 17.46 -1.34 10.30
C PRO A 395 16.55 -1.49 11.52
N LYS A 396 15.25 -1.74 11.25
CA LYS A 396 14.27 -2.06 12.28
C LYS A 396 13.97 -3.55 12.24
N PRO A 397 13.60 -4.18 13.38
CA PRO A 397 13.15 -5.55 13.40
C PRO A 397 11.93 -5.72 12.48
N VAL A 398 11.89 -6.84 11.76
CA VAL A 398 10.79 -7.22 10.86
C VAL A 398 10.26 -8.60 11.25
N ILE A 399 8.97 -8.86 11.07
CA ILE A 399 8.34 -10.13 11.47
C ILE A 399 8.99 -11.38 10.87
N ALA A 400 9.66 -11.27 9.72
CA ALA A 400 10.43 -12.39 9.16
C ALA A 400 11.59 -12.85 10.08
N GLU A 401 12.07 -11.98 10.96
CA GLU A 401 13.13 -12.29 11.95
C GLU A 401 12.53 -12.91 13.22
N TYR A 402 11.25 -12.67 13.48
CA TYR A 402 10.54 -13.10 14.68
C TYR A 402 9.55 -14.26 14.43
N ALA A 403 9.71 -14.99 13.33
CA ALA A 403 8.87 -16.15 13.06
C ALA A 403 9.02 -17.19 14.18
N ALA A 404 7.90 -17.75 14.66
CA ALA A 404 7.94 -18.78 15.69
C ALA A 404 8.78 -19.98 15.21
N GLY A 405 9.80 -20.32 15.96
CA GLY A 405 10.76 -21.39 15.64
C GLY A 405 12.06 -20.90 14.99
N ALA A 406 12.23 -19.62 14.72
CA ALA A 406 13.54 -19.05 14.30
C ALA A 406 14.56 -18.96 15.45
N THR A 407 14.19 -19.31 16.66
CA THR A 407 15.07 -19.37 17.83
C THR A 407 15.98 -20.60 17.81
N GLY A 408 16.87 -20.67 16.83
CA GLY A 408 17.88 -21.69 16.69
C GLY A 408 19.24 -21.11 16.27
N ALA A 409 19.48 -19.85 16.56
CA ALA A 409 20.84 -19.35 16.63
C ALA A 409 21.39 -19.75 18.00
N GLU A 410 21.94 -20.95 18.10
CA GLU A 410 23.00 -21.19 19.06
C GLU A 410 23.98 -20.02 18.93
N SER A 411 24.11 -19.25 20.01
CA SER A 411 25.24 -18.36 20.17
C SER A 411 26.46 -19.25 19.99
N GLU A 412 27.13 -19.17 18.84
CA GLU A 412 28.53 -19.62 18.76
C GLU A 412 29.26 -18.76 19.77
N GLU A 413 29.51 -19.36 20.94
CA GLU A 413 30.52 -18.89 21.87
C GLU A 413 31.80 -18.68 21.06
N ALA A 414 32.24 -17.45 21.02
CA ALA A 414 33.55 -17.12 20.51
C ALA A 414 34.56 -18.01 21.26
N PRO A 415 35.48 -18.69 20.59
CA PRO A 415 36.46 -19.54 21.26
C PRO A 415 37.25 -18.66 22.23
N ALA A 416 37.21 -19.04 23.50
CA ALA A 416 37.96 -18.43 24.56
C ALA A 416 39.43 -18.34 24.12
N SER A 417 39.97 -17.12 24.04
CA SER A 417 41.39 -16.88 23.86
C SER A 417 42.13 -17.50 25.03
N ARG A 418 42.82 -18.62 24.77
CA ARG A 418 43.78 -19.17 25.70
C ARG A 418 44.92 -18.15 25.85
N SER A 419 45.00 -17.55 27.02
CA SER A 419 46.18 -16.86 27.51
C SER A 419 47.33 -17.84 27.61
N GLY A 420 48.26 -17.82 26.68
CA GLY A 420 49.55 -18.49 26.72
C GLY A 420 50.62 -17.47 27.04
N GLY A 421 51.38 -17.76 28.08
CA GLY A 421 52.25 -16.91 28.82
C GLY A 421 53.52 -16.42 28.10
N CYS A 422 54.13 -15.56 28.84
CA CYS A 422 55.39 -14.85 28.67
C CYS A 422 56.53 -15.55 27.91
N GLY A 423 57.20 -14.81 27.07
CA GLY A 423 58.57 -15.05 26.59
C GLY A 423 59.24 -13.75 26.20
N SER A 424 60.15 -13.36 27.04
CA SER A 424 61.04 -12.20 26.99
C SER A 424 61.92 -12.14 25.74
N GLY A 425 62.23 -10.94 25.25
CA GLY A 425 63.51 -10.69 24.64
C GLY A 425 63.58 -9.76 23.44
N GLY A 426 64.20 -8.62 23.57
CA GLY A 426 65.12 -8.06 22.57
C GLY A 426 64.70 -6.84 21.78
N CYS A 427 65.10 -5.74 22.25
CA CYS A 427 65.74 -4.53 21.65
C CYS A 427 65.81 -4.33 20.13
N CYS A 428 65.68 -3.05 19.81
CA CYS A 428 66.41 -2.13 18.89
C CYS A 428 65.85 -1.84 17.50
N SER A 429 65.47 -0.60 17.41
CA SER A 429 65.86 0.48 16.43
C SER A 429 65.74 0.22 14.92
N HIS A 430 64.85 0.90 14.28
CA HIS A 430 65.07 2.16 13.54
C HIS A 430 63.71 2.73 13.15
#